data_0bac79efc5ce0bb79ab64b507aaf4954
#
_entry.id   0bac79efc5ce0bb79ab64b507aaf4954
#
_cell.length_a   1.000
_cell.length_b   1.000
_cell.length_c   1.000
_cell.angle_alpha   90.00
_cell.angle_beta   90.00
_cell.angle_gamma   90.00
#
_symmetry.space_group_name_H-M   'P 1'
#
loop_
_entity.id
_entity.type
_entity.pdbx_description
1 polymer ?
#
loop_
_entity_poly.entity_id
_entity_poly.type
_entity_poly.pdbx_seq_one_letter_code
_entity_poly.pdbx_strand_id
1 'polypeptide(L)'
;MPLYTFSNDVVRMTSASPFDDFRNLLANLPPPDLAAEALVRALFAKADKPGASLGRVEDIAAWLAAWSGQAPPAVRRPQVAIFAGNHGVTRHAISPRPVAATANAVELCAAGGAAINQVCIANDLGLKVFDLALDVATGDITEEAALDERGCAATMAFGMEAVAGGADLICLGDLGVGNSTIAAALCAALLGGAGADWVGPGSGADAAMMARKAEAVDRALALHGDSLDDPLEALRRVGGREFAAIAGAILAARMQKIPVLLDGFAATATAAVLQAVSSAALDHCLLASLSPEPGQARAAERLGLRPLLDLGVSHGEGVGAALAAGLVKAAALTSSGMAAAVRT
;
A
#
# COMPACT_ATOMS: atom_id res chain seq x y z
N MET A 1 10.77 35.27 17.04
CA MET A 1 10.71 34.22 16.01
C MET A 1 11.78 33.20 16.31
N PRO A 2 11.46 31.98 16.76
CA PRO A 2 12.44 30.93 16.91
C PRO A 2 12.65 30.24 15.55
N LEU A 3 13.89 30.25 15.11
CA LEU A 3 14.35 29.50 13.95
C LEU A 3 14.29 28.00 14.29
N TYR A 4 13.38 27.26 13.65
CA TYR A 4 13.40 25.82 13.68
C TYR A 4 14.56 25.35 12.78
N THR A 5 15.64 24.90 13.40
CA THR A 5 16.67 24.12 12.74
C THR A 5 16.10 22.74 12.49
N PHE A 6 15.75 22.42 11.23
CA PHE A 6 15.54 21.05 10.79
C PHE A 6 16.89 20.34 10.86
N SER A 7 16.99 19.34 11.74
CA SER A 7 18.08 18.38 11.74
C SER A 7 17.99 17.60 10.43
N ASN A 8 18.89 17.86 9.51
CA ASN A 8 19.15 17.03 8.34
C ASN A 8 19.91 15.77 8.78
N ASP A 9 19.30 14.91 9.56
CA ASP A 9 19.79 13.56 9.74
C ASP A 9 19.40 12.74 8.51
N VAL A 10 20.14 12.96 7.43
CA VAL A 10 20.25 12.01 6.34
C VAL A 10 20.81 10.73 6.97
N VAL A 11 19.97 9.72 7.16
CA VAL A 11 20.37 8.39 7.57
C VAL A 11 21.43 7.93 6.56
N ARG A 12 22.71 8.02 6.92
CA ARG A 12 23.82 7.48 6.11
C ARG A 12 23.66 5.99 6.14
N MET A 13 23.26 5.39 5.01
CA MET A 13 23.28 3.95 4.80
C MET A 13 24.74 3.48 4.93
N THR A 14 25.05 2.84 6.04
CA THR A 14 26.41 2.39 6.39
C THR A 14 26.53 0.87 6.44
N SER A 15 25.46 0.13 6.07
CA SER A 15 25.43 -1.33 6.12
C SER A 15 26.20 -1.99 4.95
N ALA A 16 26.67 -3.20 5.17
CA ALA A 16 27.34 -4.00 4.14
C ALA A 16 26.36 -4.47 3.05
N SER A 17 25.07 -4.60 3.37
CA SER A 17 23.98 -4.95 2.44
C SER A 17 22.95 -3.85 2.40
N PRO A 18 22.49 -3.43 1.21
CA PRO A 18 21.45 -2.41 1.05
C PRO A 18 20.15 -2.71 1.80
N PHE A 19 19.79 -3.97 2.02
CA PHE A 19 18.59 -4.36 2.77
C PHE A 19 18.74 -4.31 4.29
N ASP A 20 19.95 -4.26 4.82
CA ASP A 20 20.17 -4.29 6.28
C ASP A 20 19.56 -3.07 6.97
N ASP A 21 19.57 -1.90 6.33
CA ASP A 21 18.95 -0.71 6.86
C ASP A 21 17.42 -0.87 6.97
N PHE A 22 16.78 -1.48 5.97
CA PHE A 22 15.33 -1.75 6.01
C PHE A 22 14.98 -2.82 7.03
N ARG A 23 15.78 -3.87 7.19
CA ARG A 23 15.64 -4.86 8.27
C ARG A 23 15.74 -4.20 9.64
N ASN A 24 16.70 -3.30 9.81
CA ASN A 24 16.89 -2.56 11.07
C ASN A 24 15.70 -1.64 11.37
N LEU A 25 15.14 -0.95 10.38
CA LEU A 25 13.91 -0.15 10.55
C LEU A 25 12.73 -1.04 10.94
N LEU A 26 12.54 -2.18 10.27
CA LEU A 26 11.46 -3.14 10.56
C LEU A 26 11.60 -3.82 11.93
N ALA A 27 12.82 -3.96 12.44
CA ALA A 27 13.08 -4.47 13.79
C ALA A 27 12.77 -3.43 14.89
N ASN A 28 12.73 -2.12 14.55
CA ASN A 28 12.60 -1.01 15.50
C ASN A 28 11.38 -0.11 15.20
N LEU A 29 10.25 -0.70 14.86
CA LEU A 29 9.04 0.03 14.51
C LEU A 29 8.46 0.78 15.73
N PRO A 30 8.10 2.07 15.60
CA PRO A 30 7.46 2.80 16.68
C PRO A 30 6.08 2.21 17.02
N PRO A 31 5.71 2.12 18.31
CA PRO A 31 4.41 1.62 18.74
C PRO A 31 3.29 2.66 18.52
N PRO A 32 2.01 2.24 18.52
CA PRO A 32 0.87 3.14 18.54
C PRO A 32 0.79 3.96 19.84
N ASP A 33 0.06 5.06 19.81
CA ASP A 33 -0.31 5.84 20.98
C ASP A 33 -1.60 5.27 21.59
N LEU A 34 -1.45 4.31 22.50
CA LEU A 34 -2.57 3.66 23.18
C LEU A 34 -3.34 4.61 24.09
N ALA A 35 -2.73 5.70 24.58
CA ALA A 35 -3.41 6.70 25.38
C ALA A 35 -4.39 7.52 24.52
N ALA A 36 -3.99 7.94 23.34
CA ALA A 36 -4.86 8.63 22.38
C ALA A 36 -6.02 7.72 21.94
N GLU A 37 -5.75 6.44 21.67
CA GLU A 37 -6.79 5.44 21.37
C GLU A 37 -7.81 5.33 22.48
N ALA A 38 -7.35 5.13 23.71
CA ALA A 38 -8.22 4.97 24.90
C ALA A 38 -9.10 6.20 25.15
N LEU A 39 -8.58 7.40 24.90
CA LEU A 39 -9.35 8.64 25.01
C LEU A 39 -10.51 8.69 24.00
N VAL A 40 -10.29 8.30 22.75
CA VAL A 40 -11.35 8.25 21.74
C VAL A 40 -12.39 7.19 22.05
N ARG A 41 -11.98 6.00 22.49
CA ARG A 41 -12.92 4.95 22.93
C ARG A 41 -13.76 5.40 24.14
N ALA A 42 -13.14 6.07 25.11
CA ALA A 42 -13.85 6.62 26.28
C ALA A 42 -14.84 7.74 25.87
N LEU A 43 -14.51 8.53 24.86
CA LEU A 43 -15.38 9.56 24.30
C LEU A 43 -16.65 8.94 23.72
N PHE A 44 -16.53 7.91 22.87
CA PHE A 44 -17.68 7.21 22.30
C PHE A 44 -18.53 6.48 23.38
N ALA A 45 -17.88 5.97 24.41
CA ALA A 45 -18.59 5.33 25.53
C ALA A 45 -19.43 6.31 26.37
N LYS A 46 -19.01 7.59 26.45
CA LYS A 46 -19.73 8.66 27.17
C LYS A 46 -20.76 9.39 26.33
N ALA A 47 -20.72 9.23 24.99
CA ALA A 47 -21.63 9.91 24.10
C ALA A 47 -23.07 9.40 24.27
N ASP A 48 -24.05 10.28 24.11
CA ASP A 48 -25.49 9.94 24.15
C ASP A 48 -25.90 9.15 22.90
N LYS A 49 -25.64 7.85 22.95
CA LYS A 49 -25.98 6.89 21.89
C LYS A 49 -26.04 5.48 22.46
N PRO A 50 -26.74 4.54 21.81
CA PRO A 50 -26.64 3.13 22.16
C PRO A 50 -25.18 2.64 22.08
N GLY A 51 -24.76 1.77 23.01
CA GLY A 51 -23.40 1.26 23.05
C GLY A 51 -22.99 0.63 21.72
N ALA A 52 -21.76 0.93 21.24
CA ALA A 52 -21.19 0.43 19.99
C ALA A 52 -22.06 0.61 18.72
N SER A 53 -23.04 1.51 18.76
CA SER A 53 -24.02 1.67 17.66
C SER A 53 -23.43 2.20 16.35
N LEU A 54 -22.23 2.80 16.37
CA LEU A 54 -21.53 3.26 15.18
C LEU A 54 -20.58 2.19 14.60
N GLY A 55 -20.48 1.02 15.26
CA GLY A 55 -19.69 -0.11 14.76
C GLY A 55 -18.26 0.27 14.40
N ARG A 56 -17.83 -0.12 13.20
CA ARG A 56 -16.46 0.12 12.71
C ARG A 56 -16.06 1.60 12.61
N VAL A 57 -17.00 2.54 12.60
CA VAL A 57 -16.66 3.99 12.60
C VAL A 57 -15.92 4.36 13.90
N GLU A 58 -16.32 3.76 15.03
CA GLU A 58 -15.64 3.95 16.32
C GLU A 58 -14.22 3.36 16.28
N ASP A 59 -14.05 2.18 15.69
CA ASP A 59 -12.75 1.52 15.56
C ASP A 59 -11.81 2.30 14.65
N ILE A 60 -12.30 2.82 13.52
CA ILE A 60 -11.52 3.65 12.60
C ILE A 60 -11.05 4.93 13.29
N ALA A 61 -11.92 5.61 14.04
CA ALA A 61 -11.52 6.81 14.78
C ALA A 61 -10.49 6.50 15.87
N ALA A 62 -10.64 5.39 16.58
CA ALA A 62 -9.70 4.94 17.61
C ALA A 62 -8.33 4.57 17.00
N TRP A 63 -8.32 3.82 15.88
CA TRP A 63 -7.11 3.50 15.12
C TRP A 63 -6.42 4.77 14.61
N LEU A 64 -7.18 5.72 14.06
CA LEU A 64 -6.63 6.99 13.59
C LEU A 64 -5.98 7.78 14.74
N ALA A 65 -6.59 7.79 15.94
CA ALA A 65 -6.01 8.41 17.13
C ALA A 65 -4.71 7.72 17.56
N ALA A 66 -4.70 6.38 17.57
CA ALA A 66 -3.54 5.59 17.93
C ALA A 66 -2.32 5.89 17.05
N TRP A 67 -2.53 6.16 15.76
CA TRP A 67 -1.44 6.39 14.82
C TRP A 67 -1.13 7.87 14.58
N SER A 68 -2.09 8.78 14.77
CA SER A 68 -1.81 10.23 14.70
C SER A 68 -1.35 10.83 16.04
N GLY A 69 -1.54 10.13 17.16
CA GLY A 69 -1.30 10.66 18.51
C GLY A 69 -2.27 11.78 18.91
N GLN A 70 -3.42 11.91 18.24
CA GLN A 70 -4.41 12.97 18.47
C GLN A 70 -5.74 12.42 18.97
N ALA A 71 -6.30 13.00 20.04
CA ALA A 71 -7.60 12.64 20.58
C ALA A 71 -8.43 13.91 20.86
N PRO A 72 -9.50 14.23 20.10
CA PRO A 72 -9.99 13.49 18.93
C PRO A 72 -9.04 13.60 17.73
N PRO A 73 -9.01 12.58 16.87
CA PRO A 73 -8.17 12.60 15.68
C PRO A 73 -8.70 13.55 14.61
N ALA A 74 -7.83 14.00 13.73
CA ALA A 74 -8.18 14.84 12.58
C ALA A 74 -7.42 14.39 11.33
N VAL A 75 -8.05 14.55 10.17
CA VAL A 75 -7.45 14.36 8.85
C VAL A 75 -7.54 15.67 8.09
N ARG A 76 -6.40 16.34 7.94
CA ARG A 76 -6.32 17.69 7.36
C ARG A 76 -5.53 17.75 6.06
N ARG A 77 -4.57 16.84 5.89
CA ARG A 77 -3.68 16.76 4.73
C ARG A 77 -3.55 15.33 4.22
N PRO A 78 -4.69 14.69 3.89
CA PRO A 78 -4.68 13.35 3.32
C PRO A 78 -4.09 13.40 1.91
N GLN A 79 -3.30 12.38 1.56
CA GLN A 79 -2.61 12.32 0.28
C GLN A 79 -2.74 10.95 -0.35
N VAL A 80 -2.99 10.92 -1.66
CA VAL A 80 -2.84 9.74 -2.51
C VAL A 80 -1.44 9.75 -3.12
N ALA A 81 -0.73 8.63 -3.02
CA ALA A 81 0.54 8.37 -3.68
C ALA A 81 0.38 7.15 -4.60
N ILE A 82 0.57 7.37 -5.89
CA ILE A 82 0.51 6.33 -6.92
C ILE A 82 1.92 6.07 -7.43
N PHE A 83 2.31 4.81 -7.44
CA PHE A 83 3.59 4.38 -7.99
C PHE A 83 3.36 3.63 -9.29
N ALA A 84 4.06 4.06 -10.37
CA ALA A 84 3.90 3.50 -11.71
C ALA A 84 5.18 2.76 -12.14
N GLY A 85 5.04 1.48 -12.52
CA GLY A 85 6.15 0.64 -12.95
C GLY A 85 5.79 -0.27 -14.14
N ASN A 86 6.79 -0.69 -14.90
CA ASN A 86 6.65 -1.65 -15.99
C ASN A 86 7.45 -2.92 -15.72
N HIS A 87 6.93 -4.07 -16.19
CA HIS A 87 7.44 -5.40 -15.88
C HIS A 87 7.88 -6.19 -17.12
N GLY A 88 9.04 -6.85 -17.04
CA GLY A 88 9.54 -7.72 -18.09
C GLY A 88 8.64 -8.92 -18.39
N VAL A 89 7.90 -9.42 -17.40
CA VAL A 89 6.97 -10.56 -17.54
C VAL A 89 5.83 -10.29 -18.55
N THR A 90 5.57 -9.04 -18.93
CA THR A 90 4.56 -8.68 -19.94
C THR A 90 4.83 -9.28 -21.32
N ARG A 91 6.08 -9.66 -21.62
CA ARG A 91 6.46 -10.35 -22.87
C ARG A 91 5.72 -11.70 -23.06
N HIS A 92 5.20 -12.29 -21.98
CA HIS A 92 4.45 -13.54 -22.03
C HIS A 92 2.96 -13.36 -22.37
N ALA A 93 2.56 -12.21 -22.90
CA ALA A 93 1.18 -11.89 -23.29
C ALA A 93 0.15 -12.20 -22.18
N ILE A 94 0.44 -11.76 -20.97
CA ILE A 94 -0.35 -11.96 -19.75
C ILE A 94 -1.43 -10.88 -19.53
N SER A 95 -1.50 -9.89 -20.41
CA SER A 95 -2.46 -8.78 -20.33
C SER A 95 -3.01 -8.43 -21.70
N PRO A 96 -4.29 -8.06 -21.82
CA PRO A 96 -4.84 -7.54 -23.07
C PRO A 96 -4.39 -6.10 -23.36
N ARG A 97 -3.82 -5.41 -22.36
CA ARG A 97 -3.37 -4.03 -22.49
C ARG A 97 -1.89 -3.97 -22.90
N PRO A 98 -1.53 -3.05 -23.81
CA PRO A 98 -0.13 -2.83 -24.15
C PRO A 98 0.62 -2.18 -22.98
N VAL A 99 1.93 -2.39 -22.88
CA VAL A 99 2.79 -1.79 -21.81
C VAL A 99 2.68 -0.27 -21.77
N ALA A 100 2.55 0.39 -22.93
CA ALA A 100 2.37 1.85 -23.03
C ALA A 100 1.12 2.37 -22.27
N ALA A 101 0.15 1.50 -21.95
CA ALA A 101 -1.01 1.91 -21.17
C ALA A 101 -0.64 2.41 -19.76
N THR A 102 0.50 2.00 -19.20
CA THR A 102 1.00 2.52 -17.92
C THR A 102 1.36 4.01 -18.04
N ALA A 103 2.19 4.38 -19.02
CA ALA A 103 2.57 5.77 -19.27
C ALA A 103 1.35 6.65 -19.59
N ASN A 104 0.44 6.15 -20.45
CA ASN A 104 -0.79 6.88 -20.78
C ASN A 104 -1.66 7.16 -19.53
N ALA A 105 -1.73 6.22 -18.58
CA ALA A 105 -2.46 6.42 -17.33
C ALA A 105 -1.78 7.48 -16.44
N VAL A 106 -0.45 7.50 -16.36
CA VAL A 106 0.30 8.55 -15.65
C VAL A 106 0.04 9.92 -16.27
N GLU A 107 0.09 10.03 -17.61
CA GLU A 107 -0.23 11.27 -18.31
C GLU A 107 -1.66 11.72 -18.06
N LEU A 108 -2.62 10.79 -18.05
CA LEU A 108 -4.03 11.09 -17.76
C LEU A 108 -4.22 11.62 -16.33
N CYS A 109 -3.54 11.02 -15.36
CA CYS A 109 -3.51 11.54 -13.98
C CYS A 109 -2.93 12.96 -13.92
N ALA A 110 -1.80 13.21 -14.61
CA ALA A 110 -1.16 14.52 -14.65
C ALA A 110 -2.04 15.58 -15.32
N ALA A 111 -2.80 15.18 -16.36
CA ALA A 111 -3.76 16.05 -17.04
C ALA A 111 -5.06 16.32 -16.26
N GLY A 112 -5.27 15.65 -15.11
CA GLY A 112 -6.49 15.81 -14.31
C GLY A 112 -7.70 15.03 -14.83
N GLY A 113 -7.50 14.13 -15.82
CA GLY A 113 -8.57 13.40 -16.51
C GLY A 113 -8.85 12.00 -15.94
N ALA A 114 -8.03 11.48 -15.06
CA ALA A 114 -8.20 10.15 -14.48
C ALA A 114 -9.33 10.10 -13.44
N ALA A 115 -9.82 8.89 -13.15
CA ALA A 115 -10.84 8.67 -12.13
C ALA A 115 -10.35 9.14 -10.75
N ILE A 116 -9.08 8.89 -10.43
CA ILE A 116 -8.50 9.30 -9.17
C ILE A 116 -8.52 10.81 -8.96
N ASN A 117 -8.32 11.61 -10.00
CA ASN A 117 -8.40 13.07 -9.90
C ASN A 117 -9.78 13.52 -9.39
N GLN A 118 -10.86 12.91 -9.91
CA GLN A 118 -12.22 13.25 -9.51
C GLN A 118 -12.52 12.84 -8.08
N VAL A 119 -12.04 11.66 -7.67
CA VAL A 119 -12.22 11.17 -6.28
C VAL A 119 -11.40 12.01 -5.30
N CYS A 120 -10.19 12.43 -5.68
CA CYS A 120 -9.37 13.35 -4.88
C CYS A 120 -10.06 14.70 -4.68
N ILE A 121 -10.65 15.27 -5.73
CA ILE A 121 -11.43 16.51 -5.63
C ILE A 121 -12.64 16.33 -4.70
N ALA A 122 -13.39 15.24 -4.86
CA ALA A 122 -14.59 14.97 -4.05
C ALA A 122 -14.28 14.80 -2.56
N ASN A 123 -13.10 14.27 -2.21
CA ASN A 123 -12.71 13.98 -0.83
C ASN A 123 -11.64 14.94 -0.30
N ASP A 124 -11.28 15.98 -1.05
CA ASP A 124 -10.23 16.96 -0.67
C ASP A 124 -8.92 16.24 -0.30
N LEU A 125 -8.34 15.51 -1.27
CA LEU A 125 -7.11 14.76 -1.15
C LEU A 125 -6.03 15.35 -2.06
N GLY A 126 -4.80 15.43 -1.58
CA GLY A 126 -3.63 15.66 -2.43
C GLY A 126 -3.37 14.43 -3.29
N LEU A 127 -2.80 14.63 -4.49
CA LEU A 127 -2.42 13.55 -5.40
C LEU A 127 -0.96 13.72 -5.83
N LYS A 128 -0.19 12.66 -5.68
CA LYS A 128 1.16 12.51 -6.25
C LYS A 128 1.21 11.23 -7.08
N VAL A 129 1.79 11.32 -8.26
CA VAL A 129 2.06 10.18 -9.13
C VAL A 129 3.56 10.10 -9.36
N PHE A 130 4.15 8.95 -9.07
CA PHE A 130 5.57 8.70 -9.17
C PHE A 130 5.85 7.76 -10.35
N ASP A 131 6.48 8.28 -11.39
CA ASP A 131 7.03 7.50 -12.49
C ASP A 131 8.33 6.85 -12.03
N LEU A 132 8.37 5.51 -12.08
CA LEU A 132 9.52 4.71 -11.66
C LEU A 132 10.27 4.17 -12.87
N ALA A 133 10.77 5.07 -13.72
CA ALA A 133 11.53 4.75 -14.93
C ALA A 133 10.73 3.85 -15.90
N LEU A 134 9.58 4.33 -16.37
CA LEU A 134 8.67 3.57 -17.25
C LEU A 134 9.30 3.16 -18.57
N ASP A 135 10.35 3.84 -19.02
CA ASP A 135 11.11 3.47 -20.22
C ASP A 135 11.94 2.19 -20.05
N VAL A 136 12.17 1.76 -18.79
CA VAL A 136 12.98 0.59 -18.47
C VAL A 136 12.15 -0.38 -17.63
N ALA A 137 11.61 -1.43 -18.25
CA ALA A 137 10.92 -2.49 -17.53
C ALA A 137 11.86 -3.18 -16.51
N THR A 138 11.30 -3.82 -15.49
CA THR A 138 12.08 -4.74 -14.63
C THR A 138 12.55 -5.95 -15.42
N GLY A 139 13.48 -6.74 -14.88
CA GLY A 139 13.80 -8.07 -15.40
C GLY A 139 12.55 -8.95 -15.48
N ASP A 140 12.59 -9.93 -16.39
CA ASP A 140 11.55 -10.95 -16.49
C ASP A 140 11.70 -11.97 -15.36
N ILE A 141 10.79 -11.98 -14.42
CA ILE A 141 10.85 -12.85 -13.24
C ILE A 141 10.92 -14.34 -13.56
N THR A 142 10.57 -14.74 -14.79
CA THR A 142 10.67 -16.14 -15.24
C THR A 142 12.06 -16.50 -15.76
N GLU A 143 12.97 -15.53 -15.90
CA GLU A 143 14.32 -15.72 -16.46
C GLU A 143 15.41 -15.15 -15.54
N GLU A 144 15.11 -14.08 -14.82
CA GLU A 144 16.04 -13.40 -13.92
C GLU A 144 15.31 -12.69 -12.78
N ALA A 145 16.05 -12.10 -11.84
CA ALA A 145 15.48 -11.25 -10.80
C ALA A 145 14.90 -9.96 -11.41
N ALA A 146 13.73 -9.51 -10.93
CA ALA A 146 13.11 -8.26 -11.36
C ALA A 146 14.05 -7.04 -11.17
N LEU A 147 14.78 -7.01 -10.07
CA LEU A 147 15.71 -5.92 -9.70
C LEU A 147 17.00 -6.51 -9.11
N ASP A 148 18.10 -5.78 -9.17
CA ASP A 148 19.24 -6.05 -8.30
C ASP A 148 18.97 -5.51 -6.88
N GLU A 149 19.76 -5.92 -5.90
CA GLU A 149 19.54 -5.55 -4.50
C GLU A 149 19.63 -4.04 -4.29
N ARG A 150 20.62 -3.41 -4.90
CA ARG A 150 20.82 -1.96 -4.80
C ARG A 150 19.68 -1.17 -5.44
N GLY A 151 19.21 -1.61 -6.60
CA GLY A 151 18.07 -1.00 -7.30
C GLY A 151 16.77 -1.14 -6.52
N CYS A 152 16.53 -2.32 -5.92
CA CYS A 152 15.37 -2.55 -5.07
C CYS A 152 15.41 -1.65 -3.82
N ALA A 153 16.52 -1.64 -3.10
CA ALA A 153 16.71 -0.80 -1.91
C ALA A 153 16.61 0.70 -2.24
N ALA A 154 17.20 1.15 -3.35
CA ALA A 154 17.09 2.53 -3.80
C ALA A 154 15.64 2.91 -4.14
N THR A 155 14.88 1.99 -4.74
CA THR A 155 13.46 2.21 -5.04
C THR A 155 12.61 2.23 -3.77
N MET A 156 12.91 1.38 -2.78
CA MET A 156 12.29 1.46 -1.45
C MET A 156 12.58 2.83 -0.82
N ALA A 157 13.84 3.28 -0.82
CA ALA A 157 14.22 4.59 -0.29
C ALA A 157 13.50 5.74 -1.02
N PHE A 158 13.37 5.66 -2.35
CA PHE A 158 12.58 6.64 -3.11
C PHE A 158 11.10 6.64 -2.70
N GLY A 159 10.51 5.45 -2.48
CA GLY A 159 9.14 5.32 -2.00
C GLY A 159 8.89 5.99 -0.65
N MET A 160 9.92 6.08 0.22
CA MET A 160 9.82 6.78 1.50
C MET A 160 9.53 8.27 1.34
N GLU A 161 9.85 8.89 0.19
CA GLU A 161 9.54 10.29 -0.10
C GLU A 161 8.02 10.55 -0.27
N ALA A 162 7.19 9.51 -0.38
CA ALA A 162 5.74 9.67 -0.49
C ALA A 162 5.13 10.45 0.67
N VAL A 163 5.68 10.30 1.88
CA VAL A 163 5.22 10.98 3.10
C VAL A 163 5.82 12.39 3.28
N ALA A 164 6.77 12.78 2.41
CA ALA A 164 7.36 14.12 2.47
C ALA A 164 6.30 15.21 2.23
N GLY A 165 6.40 16.30 2.99
CA GLY A 165 5.42 17.40 2.95
C GLY A 165 4.35 17.29 4.04
N GLY A 166 4.42 16.27 4.92
CA GLY A 166 3.65 16.19 6.17
C GLY A 166 2.20 15.76 5.95
N ALA A 167 1.96 14.72 5.18
CA ALA A 167 0.66 14.04 5.12
C ALA A 167 0.27 13.51 6.50
N ASP A 168 -1.02 13.51 6.81
CA ASP A 168 -1.58 12.96 8.05
C ASP A 168 -2.44 11.70 7.82
N LEU A 169 -2.64 11.34 6.58
CA LEU A 169 -3.19 10.07 6.08
C LEU A 169 -2.61 9.84 4.69
N ILE A 170 -2.11 8.65 4.39
CA ILE A 170 -1.63 8.32 3.06
C ILE A 170 -2.42 7.16 2.46
N CYS A 171 -2.85 7.34 1.21
CA CYS A 171 -3.52 6.34 0.39
C CYS A 171 -2.52 5.83 -0.65
N LEU A 172 -2.23 4.55 -0.68
CA LEU A 172 -1.25 3.95 -1.60
C LEU A 172 -1.95 3.24 -2.74
N GLY A 173 -1.58 3.60 -3.95
CA GLY A 173 -2.05 2.98 -5.18
C GLY A 173 -0.91 2.68 -6.14
N ASP A 174 -1.22 1.96 -7.20
CA ASP A 174 -0.27 1.51 -8.20
C ASP A 174 -0.80 1.67 -9.63
N LEU A 175 0.13 1.73 -10.56
CA LEU A 175 -0.09 1.64 -12.00
C LEU A 175 0.97 0.73 -12.62
N GLY A 176 0.53 -0.29 -13.37
CA GLY A 176 1.48 -1.18 -14.04
C GLY A 176 0.79 -2.29 -14.83
N VAL A 177 1.03 -2.34 -16.13
CA VAL A 177 0.55 -3.48 -16.93
C VAL A 177 1.28 -4.74 -16.48
N GLY A 178 0.53 -5.77 -16.09
CA GLY A 178 1.09 -7.05 -15.60
C GLY A 178 1.32 -7.12 -14.10
N ASN A 179 1.13 -6.03 -13.34
CA ASN A 179 1.39 -5.97 -11.90
C ASN A 179 0.58 -7.01 -11.08
N SER A 180 -0.64 -7.38 -11.50
CA SER A 180 -1.41 -8.42 -10.82
C SER A 180 -0.76 -9.81 -10.93
N THR A 181 0.06 -10.07 -11.96
CA THR A 181 0.88 -11.29 -12.05
C THR A 181 2.06 -11.24 -11.07
N ILE A 182 2.68 -10.08 -10.94
CA ILE A 182 3.74 -9.84 -9.94
C ILE A 182 3.18 -9.97 -8.51
N ALA A 183 2.02 -9.37 -8.23
CA ALA A 183 1.34 -9.52 -6.94
C ALA A 183 1.05 -11.00 -6.62
N ALA A 184 0.59 -11.77 -7.62
CA ALA A 184 0.38 -13.21 -7.49
C ALA A 184 1.68 -13.97 -7.18
N ALA A 185 2.80 -13.61 -7.85
CA ALA A 185 4.10 -14.23 -7.60
C ALA A 185 4.61 -13.95 -6.18
N LEU A 186 4.50 -12.71 -5.70
CA LEU A 186 4.85 -12.36 -4.32
C LEU A 186 3.98 -13.12 -3.30
N CYS A 187 2.67 -13.16 -3.52
CA CYS A 187 1.77 -13.89 -2.61
C CYS A 187 2.07 -15.40 -2.62
N ALA A 188 2.32 -16.00 -3.77
CA ALA A 188 2.67 -17.41 -3.87
C ALA A 188 4.01 -17.72 -3.16
N ALA A 189 5.01 -16.86 -3.33
CA ALA A 189 6.30 -16.98 -2.66
C ALA A 189 6.20 -16.90 -1.13
N LEU A 190 5.41 -15.97 -0.61
CA LEU A 190 5.36 -15.66 0.83
C LEU A 190 4.26 -16.43 1.59
N LEU A 191 3.16 -16.72 0.92
CA LEU A 191 1.98 -17.33 1.55
C LEU A 191 1.74 -18.77 1.06
N GLY A 192 2.57 -19.24 0.11
CA GLY A 192 2.49 -20.58 -0.45
C GLY A 192 1.40 -20.75 -1.49
N GLY A 193 1.33 -21.93 -2.11
CA GLY A 193 0.43 -22.26 -3.19
C GLY A 193 1.07 -22.12 -4.57
N ALA A 194 0.34 -22.45 -5.62
CA ALA A 194 0.75 -22.37 -7.02
C ALA A 194 0.22 -21.08 -7.66
N GLY A 195 0.73 -20.73 -8.84
CA GLY A 195 0.30 -19.54 -9.58
C GLY A 195 -1.22 -19.48 -9.80
N ALA A 196 -1.84 -20.63 -10.10
CA ALA A 196 -3.28 -20.72 -10.30
C ALA A 196 -4.12 -20.34 -9.06
N ASP A 197 -3.56 -20.43 -7.86
CA ASP A 197 -4.21 -20.03 -6.62
C ASP A 197 -4.32 -18.51 -6.43
N TRP A 198 -3.48 -17.75 -7.12
CA TRP A 198 -3.29 -16.32 -6.87
C TRP A 198 -3.64 -15.42 -8.03
N VAL A 199 -3.59 -15.96 -9.29
CA VAL A 199 -3.86 -15.11 -10.46
C VAL A 199 -5.34 -14.80 -10.60
N GLY A 200 -5.63 -13.62 -11.15
CA GLY A 200 -6.96 -13.14 -11.44
C GLY A 200 -7.01 -12.44 -12.80
N PRO A 201 -8.20 -12.01 -13.25
CA PRO A 201 -8.42 -11.46 -14.58
C PRO A 201 -7.71 -10.08 -14.78
N GLY A 202 -7.32 -9.41 -13.71
CA GLY A 202 -6.71 -8.08 -13.79
C GLY A 202 -7.56 -7.13 -14.63
N SER A 203 -6.93 -6.51 -15.64
CA SER A 203 -7.60 -5.61 -16.57
C SER A 203 -8.33 -6.31 -17.73
N GLY A 204 -8.78 -7.56 -17.53
CA GLY A 204 -9.60 -8.29 -18.51
C GLY A 204 -8.89 -9.45 -19.21
N ALA A 205 -7.98 -10.16 -18.53
CA ALA A 205 -7.35 -11.37 -19.06
C ALA A 205 -8.39 -12.47 -19.31
N ASP A 206 -8.33 -13.05 -20.49
CA ASP A 206 -9.11 -14.25 -20.86
C ASP A 206 -8.51 -15.52 -20.23
N ALA A 207 -9.16 -16.68 -20.45
CA ALA A 207 -8.72 -17.95 -19.90
C ALA A 207 -7.30 -18.36 -20.34
N ALA A 208 -6.93 -18.05 -21.57
CA ALA A 208 -5.60 -18.37 -22.08
C ALA A 208 -4.53 -17.44 -21.46
N MET A 209 -4.85 -16.17 -21.26
CA MET A 209 -3.99 -15.22 -20.52
C MET A 209 -3.87 -15.63 -19.05
N MET A 210 -4.96 -16.06 -18.41
CA MET A 210 -4.94 -16.55 -17.04
C MET A 210 -4.01 -17.75 -16.88
N ALA A 211 -4.05 -18.72 -17.84
CA ALA A 211 -3.13 -19.85 -17.82
C ALA A 211 -1.66 -19.40 -17.94
N ARG A 212 -1.36 -18.44 -18.83
CA ARG A 212 0.00 -17.89 -18.99
C ARG A 212 0.46 -17.12 -17.73
N LYS A 213 -0.44 -16.39 -17.06
CA LYS A 213 -0.14 -15.75 -15.76
C LYS A 213 0.26 -16.79 -14.71
N ALA A 214 -0.53 -17.86 -14.57
CA ALA A 214 -0.24 -18.95 -13.62
C ALA A 214 1.09 -19.62 -13.95
N GLU A 215 1.33 -19.97 -15.21
CA GLU A 215 2.60 -20.55 -15.66
C GLU A 215 3.80 -19.63 -15.39
N ALA A 216 3.67 -18.32 -15.64
CA ALA A 216 4.72 -17.35 -15.36
C ALA A 216 5.06 -17.29 -13.86
N VAL A 217 4.05 -17.32 -12.99
CA VAL A 217 4.26 -17.37 -11.54
C VAL A 217 4.97 -18.67 -11.16
N ASP A 218 4.50 -19.83 -11.60
CA ASP A 218 5.10 -21.12 -11.24
C ASP A 218 6.55 -21.23 -11.73
N ARG A 219 6.86 -20.71 -12.94
CA ARG A 219 8.23 -20.65 -13.46
C ARG A 219 9.13 -19.73 -12.60
N ALA A 220 8.61 -18.59 -12.18
CA ALA A 220 9.35 -17.66 -11.31
C ALA A 220 9.64 -18.32 -9.95
N LEU A 221 8.67 -18.98 -9.34
CA LEU A 221 8.88 -19.72 -8.08
C LEU A 221 9.94 -20.82 -8.24
N ALA A 222 9.89 -21.58 -9.32
CA ALA A 222 10.86 -22.64 -9.59
C ALA A 222 12.27 -22.10 -9.85
N LEU A 223 12.38 -20.96 -10.55
CA LEU A 223 13.68 -20.34 -10.87
C LEU A 223 14.38 -19.80 -9.62
N HIS A 224 13.63 -19.11 -8.75
CA HIS A 224 14.22 -18.40 -7.62
C HIS A 224 14.32 -19.23 -6.35
N GLY A 225 13.54 -20.32 -6.25
CA GLY A 225 13.66 -21.37 -5.22
C GLY A 225 13.80 -20.81 -3.80
N ASP A 226 14.74 -21.39 -3.05
CA ASP A 226 14.98 -21.08 -1.63
C ASP A 226 15.37 -19.60 -1.38
N SER A 227 15.75 -18.85 -2.42
CA SER A 227 16.01 -17.41 -2.28
C SER A 227 14.75 -16.62 -1.92
N LEU A 228 13.55 -17.18 -2.12
CA LEU A 228 12.28 -16.56 -1.80
C LEU A 228 11.89 -16.69 -0.32
N ASP A 229 12.62 -17.45 0.47
CA ASP A 229 12.42 -17.59 1.93
C ASP A 229 12.72 -16.27 2.67
N ASP A 230 13.58 -15.42 2.11
CA ASP A 230 13.78 -14.06 2.59
C ASP A 230 12.77 -13.11 1.90
N PRO A 231 11.86 -12.46 2.67
CA PRO A 231 10.82 -11.61 2.08
C PRO A 231 11.34 -10.42 1.27
N LEU A 232 12.49 -9.83 1.63
CA LEU A 232 13.09 -8.74 0.86
C LEU A 232 13.75 -9.27 -0.44
N GLU A 233 14.30 -10.48 -0.41
CA GLU A 233 14.75 -11.17 -1.61
C GLU A 233 13.56 -11.55 -2.52
N ALA A 234 12.44 -11.99 -1.95
CA ALA A 234 11.22 -12.23 -2.73
C ALA A 234 10.76 -10.92 -3.42
N LEU A 235 10.73 -9.79 -2.70
CA LEU A 235 10.42 -8.47 -3.28
C LEU A 235 11.35 -8.12 -4.44
N ARG A 236 12.65 -8.34 -4.27
CA ARG A 236 13.66 -8.04 -5.28
C ARG A 236 13.55 -8.93 -6.52
N ARG A 237 13.31 -10.23 -6.32
CA ARG A 237 13.36 -11.24 -7.39
C ARG A 237 12.06 -11.34 -8.17
N VAL A 238 10.93 -11.35 -7.48
CA VAL A 238 9.60 -11.55 -8.10
C VAL A 238 8.66 -10.37 -7.91
N GLY A 239 9.16 -9.23 -7.40
CA GLY A 239 8.43 -7.98 -7.25
C GLY A 239 8.54 -7.05 -8.45
N GLY A 240 8.50 -5.74 -8.16
CA GLY A 240 8.61 -4.66 -9.14
C GLY A 240 8.94 -3.34 -8.47
N ARG A 241 9.21 -2.30 -9.27
CA ARG A 241 9.57 -0.99 -8.72
C ARG A 241 8.44 -0.39 -7.88
N GLU A 242 7.20 -0.43 -8.34
CA GLU A 242 6.07 0.08 -7.60
C GLU A 242 5.85 -0.69 -6.29
N PHE A 243 6.08 -2.00 -6.26
CA PHE A 243 6.02 -2.79 -5.03
C PHE A 243 7.12 -2.38 -4.05
N ALA A 244 8.35 -2.20 -4.52
CA ALA A 244 9.46 -1.73 -3.70
C ALA A 244 9.18 -0.32 -3.15
N ALA A 245 8.68 0.60 -3.99
CA ALA A 245 8.34 1.95 -3.57
C ALA A 245 7.18 1.97 -2.55
N ILE A 246 6.13 1.15 -2.76
CA ILE A 246 5.02 1.00 -1.80
C ILE A 246 5.54 0.46 -0.45
N ALA A 247 6.47 -0.52 -0.46
CA ALA A 247 7.08 -1.03 0.76
C ALA A 247 7.81 0.09 1.52
N GLY A 248 8.58 0.91 0.81
CA GLY A 248 9.25 2.08 1.39
C GLY A 248 8.26 3.10 1.94
N ALA A 249 7.18 3.40 1.22
CA ALA A 249 6.13 4.34 1.65
C ALA A 249 5.43 3.86 2.93
N ILE A 250 5.07 2.57 3.02
CA ILE A 250 4.48 1.97 4.23
C ILE A 250 5.44 2.11 5.41
N LEU A 251 6.71 1.79 5.21
CA LEU A 251 7.72 1.85 6.26
C LEU A 251 7.96 3.29 6.74
N ALA A 252 8.09 4.25 5.82
CA ALA A 252 8.25 5.66 6.17
C ALA A 252 7.03 6.21 6.92
N ALA A 253 5.82 5.85 6.50
CA ALA A 253 4.58 6.20 7.18
C ALA A 253 4.58 5.65 8.61
N ARG A 254 5.01 4.39 8.81
CA ARG A 254 5.15 3.79 10.14
C ARG A 254 6.10 4.58 11.03
N MET A 255 7.30 4.92 10.51
CA MET A 255 8.31 5.66 11.25
C MET A 255 7.82 7.06 11.69
N GLN A 256 6.96 7.68 10.89
CA GLN A 256 6.35 8.98 11.17
C GLN A 256 4.97 8.90 11.84
N LYS A 257 4.51 7.69 12.17
CA LYS A 257 3.18 7.45 12.76
C LYS A 257 2.04 8.01 11.90
N ILE A 258 2.15 7.87 10.59
CA ILE A 258 1.12 8.26 9.63
C ILE A 258 0.26 7.03 9.30
N PRO A 259 -1.07 7.11 9.49
CA PRO A 259 -2.00 6.06 9.06
C PRO A 259 -1.96 5.82 7.55
N VAL A 260 -2.07 4.55 7.12
CA VAL A 260 -2.00 4.14 5.72
C VAL A 260 -3.28 3.42 5.29
N LEU A 261 -3.77 3.76 4.09
CA LEU A 261 -4.82 3.03 3.39
C LEU A 261 -4.20 2.31 2.18
N LEU A 262 -4.26 0.97 2.20
CA LEU A 262 -3.75 0.09 1.14
C LEU A 262 -4.84 -0.12 0.09
N ASP A 263 -4.54 0.12 -1.19
CA ASP A 263 -5.48 -0.11 -2.29
C ASP A 263 -4.98 -1.18 -3.25
N GLY A 264 -5.87 -2.09 -3.60
CA GLY A 264 -5.64 -3.07 -4.64
C GLY A 264 -4.70 -4.23 -4.28
N PHE A 265 -4.48 -5.08 -5.26
CA PHE A 265 -3.73 -6.32 -5.07
C PHE A 265 -2.23 -6.08 -4.91
N ALA A 266 -1.65 -5.10 -5.63
CA ALA A 266 -0.23 -4.80 -5.52
C ALA A 266 0.14 -4.29 -4.11
N ALA A 267 -0.62 -3.34 -3.55
CA ALA A 267 -0.38 -2.86 -2.19
C ALA A 267 -0.59 -3.97 -1.14
N THR A 268 -1.59 -4.86 -1.33
CA THR A 268 -1.82 -6.00 -0.45
C THR A 268 -0.68 -7.02 -0.51
N ALA A 269 -0.16 -7.33 -1.70
CA ALA A 269 0.99 -8.23 -1.87
C ALA A 269 2.28 -7.63 -1.27
N THR A 270 2.47 -6.31 -1.42
CA THR A 270 3.58 -5.60 -0.77
C THR A 270 3.46 -5.64 0.75
N ALA A 271 2.25 -5.50 1.29
CA ALA A 271 2.00 -5.63 2.73
C ALA A 271 2.40 -7.01 3.24
N ALA A 272 2.18 -8.09 2.45
CA ALA A 272 2.62 -9.43 2.81
C ALA A 272 4.15 -9.52 2.97
N VAL A 273 4.92 -8.84 2.12
CA VAL A 273 6.38 -8.77 2.24
C VAL A 273 6.79 -8.19 3.60
N LEU A 274 6.24 -7.04 3.96
CA LEU A 274 6.61 -6.36 5.20
C LEU A 274 6.16 -7.14 6.45
N GLN A 275 4.96 -7.73 6.42
CA GLN A 275 4.46 -8.54 7.53
C GLN A 275 5.28 -9.82 7.71
N ALA A 276 5.81 -10.41 6.64
CA ALA A 276 6.69 -11.57 6.73
C ALA A 276 8.05 -11.22 7.37
N VAL A 277 8.54 -9.97 7.23
CA VAL A 277 9.73 -9.50 7.97
C VAL A 277 9.42 -9.16 9.41
N SER A 278 8.28 -8.49 9.67
CA SER A 278 7.87 -8.06 11.01
C SER A 278 6.36 -8.11 11.16
N SER A 279 5.85 -8.94 12.05
CA SER A 279 4.41 -9.12 12.26
C SER A 279 3.66 -7.84 12.62
N ALA A 280 4.34 -6.83 13.20
CA ALA A 280 3.78 -5.53 13.56
C ALA A 280 3.85 -4.50 12.42
N ALA A 281 4.41 -4.85 11.25
CA ALA A 281 4.67 -3.89 10.18
C ALA A 281 3.41 -3.21 9.64
N LEU A 282 2.25 -3.86 9.77
CA LEU A 282 0.98 -3.38 9.20
C LEU A 282 0.01 -2.76 10.21
N ASP A 283 0.35 -2.63 11.48
CA ASP A 283 -0.59 -2.16 12.52
C ASP A 283 -1.18 -0.77 12.23
N HIS A 284 -0.43 0.08 11.50
CA HIS A 284 -0.86 1.42 11.06
C HIS A 284 -1.56 1.41 9.70
N CYS A 285 -1.81 0.23 9.12
CA CYS A 285 -2.42 0.07 7.81
C CYS A 285 -3.85 -0.44 7.94
N LEU A 286 -4.75 0.06 7.08
CA LEU A 286 -6.06 -0.53 6.83
C LEU A 286 -6.15 -0.88 5.34
N LEU A 287 -6.80 -2.00 5.04
CA LEU A 287 -7.16 -2.35 3.66
C LEU A 287 -8.35 -1.48 3.25
N ALA A 288 -8.18 -0.66 2.23
CA ALA A 288 -9.19 0.29 1.79
C ALA A 288 -10.37 -0.42 1.10
N SER A 289 -10.07 -1.26 0.12
CA SER A 289 -11.10 -1.94 -0.65
C SER A 289 -10.66 -3.32 -1.11
N LEU A 290 -11.65 -4.19 -1.37
CA LEU A 290 -11.44 -5.40 -2.16
C LEU A 290 -11.72 -5.12 -3.63
N SER A 291 -10.80 -5.56 -4.49
CA SER A 291 -11.02 -5.69 -5.92
C SER A 291 -11.58 -7.08 -6.24
N PRO A 292 -12.10 -7.29 -7.46
CA PRO A 292 -12.52 -8.62 -7.92
C PRO A 292 -11.37 -9.63 -8.11
N GLU A 293 -10.13 -9.28 -7.77
CA GLU A 293 -8.96 -10.17 -7.83
C GLU A 293 -9.03 -11.23 -6.72
N PRO A 294 -9.18 -12.53 -7.04
CA PRO A 294 -9.30 -13.57 -6.02
C PRO A 294 -8.05 -13.65 -5.12
N GLY A 295 -6.87 -13.40 -5.70
CA GLY A 295 -5.61 -13.39 -4.98
C GLY A 295 -5.56 -12.30 -3.91
N GLN A 296 -6.17 -11.13 -4.14
CA GLN A 296 -6.23 -10.07 -3.13
C GLN A 296 -7.09 -10.49 -1.93
N ALA A 297 -8.26 -11.06 -2.17
CA ALA A 297 -9.15 -11.51 -1.09
C ALA A 297 -8.46 -12.56 -0.21
N ARG A 298 -7.79 -13.55 -0.85
CA ARG A 298 -7.02 -14.58 -0.15
C ARG A 298 -5.85 -13.99 0.64
N ALA A 299 -5.10 -13.05 0.05
CA ALA A 299 -4.00 -12.38 0.74
C ALA A 299 -4.51 -11.58 1.94
N ALA A 300 -5.58 -10.81 1.79
CA ALA A 300 -6.19 -10.04 2.87
C ALA A 300 -6.61 -10.93 4.05
N GLU A 301 -7.22 -12.08 3.77
CA GLU A 301 -7.58 -13.07 4.80
C GLU A 301 -6.34 -13.60 5.54
N ARG A 302 -5.27 -13.98 4.81
CA ARG A 302 -4.02 -14.48 5.38
C ARG A 302 -3.30 -13.44 6.25
N LEU A 303 -3.41 -12.16 5.88
CA LEU A 303 -2.80 -11.03 6.60
C LEU A 303 -3.69 -10.50 7.73
N GLY A 304 -4.91 -11.01 7.90
CA GLY A 304 -5.87 -10.51 8.88
C GLY A 304 -6.41 -9.11 8.55
N LEU A 305 -6.32 -8.68 7.28
CA LEU A 305 -6.77 -7.37 6.82
C LEU A 305 -8.24 -7.41 6.40
N ARG A 306 -9.07 -6.70 7.16
CA ARG A 306 -10.49 -6.54 6.82
C ARG A 306 -10.72 -5.27 6.00
N PRO A 307 -11.28 -5.35 4.77
CA PRO A 307 -11.50 -4.18 3.94
C PRO A 307 -12.49 -3.20 4.56
N LEU A 308 -12.30 -1.91 4.27
CA LEU A 308 -13.26 -0.85 4.62
C LEU A 308 -14.44 -0.83 3.66
N LEU A 309 -14.17 -1.02 2.37
CA LEU A 309 -15.15 -0.97 1.28
C LEU A 309 -15.10 -2.27 0.46
N ASP A 310 -16.24 -2.66 -0.06
CA ASP A 310 -16.41 -3.72 -1.04
C ASP A 310 -17.35 -3.22 -2.14
N LEU A 311 -16.79 -2.48 -3.10
CA LEU A 311 -17.51 -1.83 -4.20
C LEU A 311 -17.18 -2.46 -5.55
N GLY A 312 -16.37 -3.54 -5.58
CA GLY A 312 -15.91 -4.17 -6.82
C GLY A 312 -15.00 -3.27 -7.65
N VAL A 313 -14.34 -2.28 -7.05
CA VAL A 313 -13.41 -1.38 -7.75
C VAL A 313 -12.16 -2.16 -8.13
N SER A 314 -11.86 -2.20 -9.44
CA SER A 314 -10.67 -2.86 -10.00
C SER A 314 -9.85 -1.95 -10.90
N HIS A 315 -10.11 -0.65 -10.84
CA HIS A 315 -9.48 0.32 -11.75
C HIS A 315 -8.00 0.56 -11.44
N GLY A 316 -7.59 0.34 -10.19
CA GLY A 316 -6.26 0.74 -9.70
C GLY A 316 -6.23 2.24 -9.36
N GLU A 317 -5.07 2.88 -9.52
CA GLU A 317 -4.85 4.32 -9.31
C GLU A 317 -5.09 4.80 -7.86
N GLY A 318 -5.28 3.90 -6.90
CA GLY A 318 -5.61 4.30 -5.53
C GLY A 318 -7.05 4.76 -5.33
N VAL A 319 -7.95 4.49 -6.30
CA VAL A 319 -9.37 4.93 -6.25
C VAL A 319 -10.09 4.39 -5.03
N GLY A 320 -9.90 3.10 -4.69
CA GLY A 320 -10.51 2.49 -3.51
C GLY A 320 -10.04 3.14 -2.21
N ALA A 321 -8.73 3.44 -2.10
CA ALA A 321 -8.17 4.12 -0.94
C ALA A 321 -8.64 5.57 -0.82
N ALA A 322 -8.75 6.28 -1.93
CA ALA A 322 -9.26 7.65 -1.95
C ALA A 322 -10.74 7.73 -1.53
N LEU A 323 -11.57 6.74 -1.92
CA LEU A 323 -12.95 6.62 -1.43
C LEU A 323 -12.98 6.28 0.07
N ALA A 324 -12.14 5.35 0.52
CA ALA A 324 -12.04 4.97 1.94
C ALA A 324 -11.52 6.12 2.82
N ALA A 325 -10.69 7.02 2.28
CA ALA A 325 -10.25 8.22 2.99
C ALA A 325 -11.43 9.13 3.38
N GLY A 326 -12.45 9.22 2.54
CA GLY A 326 -13.70 9.92 2.88
C GLY A 326 -14.39 9.30 4.11
N LEU A 327 -14.41 7.97 4.22
CA LEU A 327 -14.92 7.26 5.39
C LEU A 327 -14.07 7.53 6.65
N VAL A 328 -12.74 7.53 6.52
CA VAL A 328 -11.82 7.84 7.63
C VAL A 328 -12.00 9.29 8.10
N LYS A 329 -12.16 10.26 7.16
CA LYS A 329 -12.49 11.65 7.49
C LYS A 329 -13.82 11.75 8.24
N ALA A 330 -14.84 11.02 7.80
CA ALA A 330 -16.15 10.99 8.47
C ALA A 330 -16.03 10.42 9.90
N ALA A 331 -15.25 9.36 10.12
CA ALA A 331 -15.01 8.79 11.44
C ALA A 331 -14.31 9.80 12.38
N ALA A 332 -13.29 10.52 11.88
CA ALA A 332 -12.60 11.57 12.62
C ALA A 332 -13.55 12.71 13.02
N LEU A 333 -14.37 13.20 12.08
CA LEU A 333 -15.34 14.26 12.31
C LEU A 333 -16.45 13.83 13.29
N THR A 334 -16.91 12.58 13.20
CA THR A 334 -17.89 12.03 14.13
C THR A 334 -17.33 12.03 15.56
N SER A 335 -16.09 11.58 15.74
CA SER A 335 -15.41 11.59 17.04
C SER A 335 -15.29 13.01 17.61
N SER A 336 -14.84 13.98 16.82
CA SER A 336 -14.65 15.36 17.27
C SER A 336 -15.98 16.08 17.55
N GLY A 337 -17.00 15.86 16.71
CA GLY A 337 -18.33 16.45 16.89
C GLY A 337 -19.05 15.94 18.14
N MET A 338 -18.98 14.65 18.38
CA MET A 338 -19.55 14.03 19.59
C MET A 338 -18.79 14.46 20.87
N ALA A 339 -17.45 14.65 20.77
CA ALA A 339 -16.67 15.20 21.88
C ALA A 339 -17.11 16.61 22.27
N ALA A 340 -17.43 17.45 21.30
CA ALA A 340 -17.92 18.80 21.55
C ALA A 340 -19.28 18.80 22.27
N ALA A 341 -20.18 17.88 21.89
CA ALA A 341 -21.51 17.77 22.50
C ALA A 341 -21.48 17.30 23.96
N VAL A 342 -20.48 16.49 24.36
CA VAL A 342 -20.31 16.03 25.76
C VAL A 342 -19.82 17.14 26.69
N ARG A 343 -19.24 18.22 26.15
CA ARG A 343 -18.71 19.35 26.94
C ARG A 343 -19.73 20.44 27.24
N THR A 344 -20.90 20.39 26.61
CA THR A 344 -22.01 21.33 26.86
C THR A 344 -23.04 20.74 27.81
#